data_09f6742d4de6e5b7ba7f6a00ca6c169a
#
_entry.id   09f6742d4de6e5b7ba7f6a00ca6c169a
#
_cell.length_a   1.000
_cell.length_b   1.000
_cell.length_c   1.000
_cell.angle_alpha   90.00
_cell.angle_beta   90.00
_cell.angle_gamma   90.00
#
_symmetry.space_group_name_H-M   'P 1'
#
loop_
_entity.id
_entity.type
_entity.pdbx_description
1 polymer ?
#
loop_
_entity_poly.entity_id
_entity_poly.type
_entity_poly.pdbx_seq_one_letter_code
_entity_poly.pdbx_strand_id
1 'polypeptide(L)'
;MKYFFFSKKIGLSSGLFKVIEIPKSLNHTLKLLLVIIVSILSPSISIALPSYARQTGLSCTACHFSFPELNSFGRQFKMNGYVLTGMKTIDAMDDSSQVTRLKLLTALPLSVMVQSSFTHISKDVPGVQNNSVTLPQQLSVFYAGQVTPHIGTFIQMTYDGHTFGMDNADIRYTNQAKIGTQNMVYGLTLNNNPAVQDVWNTSPAWRFPSAGSDAAKNPSKSTIMENLGTQVAGLGAYTLFNNLIFAELTLYRSEQQGAANPADATSTMVIKGVAPYWRLALQHQWSDYYFELGTFGIAPNLYSEGISGKMNKITDVGFDFQFEKRLSIGAFTLHSSLINETEVRDTSSTENIKLNFNSFKIDGNLYLKNGLGATLGYFNTSGSVDENVASTTNKPNSDGFIAQIEYLPWYNTKFALQYVSYNKFDGSKSNYDGAGRSAANNNTLYLLVWLNF
;
A
#
# COMPACT_ATOMS: atom_id res chain seq x y z
N MET A 1 -2.02 -41.67 30.41
CA MET A 1 -2.76 -41.61 29.15
C MET A 1 -1.72 -41.66 28.03
N LYS A 2 -1.64 -42.80 27.32
CA LYS A 2 -0.63 -43.08 26.29
C LYS A 2 -1.17 -42.59 24.98
N TYR A 3 -0.41 -41.73 24.29
CA TYR A 3 -0.70 -41.36 22.90
C TYR A 3 0.18 -42.18 21.95
N PHE A 4 -0.48 -42.91 21.05
CA PHE A 4 0.15 -43.65 19.95
C PHE A 4 0.53 -42.66 18.81
N PHE A 5 1.79 -42.69 18.38
CA PHE A 5 2.23 -42.09 17.13
C PHE A 5 2.49 -43.19 16.11
N PHE A 6 1.81 -43.13 14.97
CA PHE A 6 2.11 -43.96 13.81
C PHE A 6 3.34 -43.39 13.08
N SER A 7 4.41 -44.17 13.02
CA SER A 7 5.60 -43.92 12.25
C SER A 7 5.46 -44.47 10.84
N LYS A 8 5.56 -43.60 9.82
CA LYS A 8 5.86 -44.01 8.45
C LYS A 8 7.28 -43.58 8.13
N LYS A 9 8.20 -44.55 8.01
CA LYS A 9 9.61 -44.40 7.68
C LYS A 9 9.74 -43.79 6.28
N ILE A 10 10.31 -42.58 6.20
CA ILE A 10 11.04 -42.08 5.03
C ILE A 10 12.44 -41.75 5.55
N GLY A 11 13.45 -42.44 5.01
CA GLY A 11 14.83 -42.28 5.43
C GLY A 11 15.39 -40.91 5.05
N LEU A 12 15.80 -40.15 6.05
CA LEU A 12 16.69 -39.00 5.94
C LEU A 12 17.62 -39.01 7.14
N SER A 13 18.88 -38.76 6.87
CA SER A 13 20.05 -38.86 7.73
C SER A 13 19.87 -38.13 9.07
N SER A 14 20.26 -38.82 10.14
CA SER A 14 20.36 -38.35 11.51
C SER A 14 21.43 -37.24 11.65
N GLY A 15 20.96 -36.01 11.86
CA GLY A 15 21.80 -34.88 12.23
C GLY A 15 21.09 -33.92 13.18
N LEU A 16 21.46 -33.98 14.45
CA LEU A 16 21.30 -33.00 15.52
C LEU A 16 19.89 -32.43 15.82
N PHE A 17 19.08 -33.20 16.50
CA PHE A 17 18.12 -32.62 17.44
C PHE A 17 18.71 -32.76 18.87
N LYS A 18 19.43 -31.75 19.36
CA LYS A 18 19.64 -31.59 20.80
C LYS A 18 18.29 -31.20 21.41
N VAL A 19 17.71 -32.12 22.19
CA VAL A 19 16.55 -31.82 23.05
C VAL A 19 17.00 -30.73 24.05
N ILE A 20 16.42 -29.56 23.96
CA ILE A 20 16.64 -28.48 24.92
C ILE A 20 15.89 -28.88 26.18
N GLU A 21 16.62 -29.38 27.22
CA GLU A 21 16.04 -29.64 28.54
C GLU A 21 15.70 -28.30 29.21
N ILE A 22 14.41 -28.02 29.37
CA ILE A 22 13.92 -26.82 30.07
C ILE A 22 14.14 -27.01 31.57
N PRO A 23 14.90 -26.12 32.26
CA PRO A 23 15.18 -26.25 33.69
C PRO A 23 13.89 -26.32 34.51
N LYS A 24 13.81 -27.27 35.46
CA LYS A 24 12.64 -27.50 36.32
C LYS A 24 12.29 -26.30 37.22
N SER A 25 13.22 -25.38 37.40
CA SER A 25 13.08 -24.17 38.24
C SER A 25 12.40 -22.99 37.56
N LEU A 26 12.07 -23.06 36.27
CA LEU A 26 11.42 -21.95 35.53
C LEU A 26 9.94 -21.84 35.90
N ASN A 27 9.47 -20.61 36.14
CA ASN A 27 8.09 -20.30 36.44
C ASN A 27 7.17 -20.74 35.27
N HIS A 28 5.95 -21.22 35.54
CA HIS A 28 5.03 -21.73 34.50
C HIS A 28 4.78 -20.74 33.35
N THR A 29 4.70 -19.45 33.65
CA THR A 29 4.58 -18.38 32.67
C THR A 29 5.80 -18.29 31.73
N LEU A 30 7.02 -18.44 32.28
CA LEU A 30 8.24 -18.39 31.50
C LEU A 30 8.42 -19.65 30.63
N LYS A 31 7.96 -20.80 31.10
CA LYS A 31 7.90 -22.06 30.30
C LYS A 31 6.92 -21.93 29.15
N LEU A 32 5.75 -21.34 29.39
CA LEU A 32 4.76 -21.09 28.36
C LEU A 32 5.29 -20.13 27.31
N LEU A 33 5.95 -19.05 27.74
CA LEU A 33 6.59 -18.07 26.86
C LEU A 33 7.71 -18.70 26.03
N LEU A 34 8.53 -19.56 26.63
CA LEU A 34 9.61 -20.27 25.94
C LEU A 34 9.06 -21.29 24.92
N VAL A 35 7.97 -22.01 25.23
CA VAL A 35 7.29 -22.91 24.31
C VAL A 35 6.69 -22.12 23.13
N ILE A 36 6.07 -20.97 23.39
CA ILE A 36 5.53 -20.08 22.36
C ILE A 36 6.69 -19.57 21.48
N ILE A 37 7.79 -19.09 22.06
CA ILE A 37 8.97 -18.62 21.32
C ILE A 37 9.59 -19.75 20.48
N VAL A 38 9.74 -20.95 21.04
CA VAL A 38 10.27 -22.13 20.30
C VAL A 38 9.32 -22.56 19.20
N SER A 39 8.01 -22.49 19.41
CA SER A 39 6.99 -22.79 18.38
C SER A 39 7.01 -21.75 17.25
N ILE A 40 7.25 -20.49 17.58
CA ILE A 40 7.40 -19.37 16.62
C ILE A 40 8.73 -19.50 15.83
N LEU A 41 9.80 -19.99 16.47
CA LEU A 41 11.12 -20.17 15.85
C LEU A 41 11.27 -21.48 15.07
N SER A 42 10.30 -22.39 15.14
CA SER A 42 10.32 -23.64 14.36
C SER A 42 9.96 -23.34 12.91
N PRO A 43 10.87 -23.55 11.92
CA PRO A 43 10.57 -23.34 10.53
C PRO A 43 9.59 -24.40 10.06
N SER A 44 8.29 -24.17 10.22
CA SER A 44 7.27 -24.92 9.50
C SER A 44 7.25 -24.39 8.06
N ILE A 45 7.38 -25.29 7.10
CA ILE A 45 7.16 -24.98 5.68
C ILE A 45 5.67 -24.64 5.56
N SER A 46 5.35 -23.37 5.72
CA SER A 46 3.99 -22.86 5.52
C SER A 46 3.72 -22.82 4.01
N ILE A 47 2.82 -23.68 3.55
CA ILE A 47 2.39 -23.77 2.15
C ILE A 47 1.31 -22.71 1.84
N ALA A 48 0.97 -21.85 2.80
CA ALA A 48 0.01 -20.77 2.61
C ALA A 48 0.66 -19.60 1.90
N LEU A 49 0.79 -19.68 0.58
CA LEU A 49 1.31 -18.60 -0.26
C LEU A 49 0.16 -17.73 -0.75
N PRO A 50 0.32 -16.38 -0.79
CA PRO A 50 -0.61 -15.47 -1.44
C PRO A 50 -0.90 -15.85 -2.89
N SER A 51 -2.02 -15.39 -3.41
CA SER A 51 -2.58 -15.82 -4.70
C SER A 51 -1.57 -15.80 -5.85
N TYR A 52 -0.85 -14.71 -6.06
CA TYR A 52 0.16 -14.64 -7.13
C TYR A 52 1.29 -15.66 -6.95
N ALA A 53 1.74 -15.87 -5.71
CA ALA A 53 2.80 -16.84 -5.43
C ALA A 53 2.35 -18.28 -5.76
N ARG A 54 1.09 -18.64 -5.45
CA ARG A 54 0.51 -19.94 -5.85
C ARG A 54 0.43 -20.11 -7.36
N GLN A 55 0.02 -19.05 -8.09
CA GLN A 55 -0.13 -19.09 -9.54
C GLN A 55 1.22 -19.12 -10.27
N THR A 56 2.22 -18.41 -9.75
CA THR A 56 3.53 -18.28 -10.41
C THR A 56 4.56 -19.29 -9.93
N GLY A 57 4.35 -19.92 -8.76
CA GLY A 57 5.35 -20.76 -8.08
C GLY A 57 6.51 -19.97 -7.48
N LEU A 58 6.43 -18.63 -7.45
CA LEU A 58 7.46 -17.74 -6.94
C LEU A 58 7.19 -17.36 -5.48
N SER A 59 8.24 -17.15 -4.69
CA SER A 59 8.12 -16.64 -3.33
C SER A 59 7.72 -15.15 -3.32
N CYS A 60 7.19 -14.65 -2.20
CA CYS A 60 6.84 -13.23 -2.03
C CYS A 60 8.06 -12.31 -2.25
N THR A 61 9.26 -12.75 -1.87
CA THR A 61 10.52 -12.02 -2.05
C THR A 61 10.98 -11.95 -3.50
N ALA A 62 10.39 -12.71 -4.42
CA ALA A 62 10.64 -12.52 -5.84
C ALA A 62 10.07 -11.19 -6.35
N CYS A 63 8.96 -10.70 -5.75
CA CYS A 63 8.28 -9.47 -6.14
C CYS A 63 8.46 -8.31 -5.16
N HIS A 64 8.72 -8.60 -3.86
CA HIS A 64 8.78 -7.60 -2.81
C HIS A 64 10.13 -7.59 -2.09
N PHE A 65 10.60 -6.41 -1.69
CA PHE A 65 11.63 -6.28 -0.67
C PHE A 65 11.03 -6.61 0.71
N SER A 66 9.95 -5.94 1.04
CA SER A 66 9.00 -6.19 2.12
C SER A 66 7.63 -5.76 1.61
N PHE A 67 6.56 -6.50 1.89
CA PHE A 67 5.25 -6.07 1.40
C PHE A 67 4.79 -4.78 2.09
N PRO A 68 4.18 -3.84 1.33
CA PRO A 68 3.81 -3.91 -0.09
C PRO A 68 4.88 -3.46 -1.08
N GLU A 69 6.11 -3.07 -0.65
CA GLU A 69 7.15 -2.49 -1.51
C GLU A 69 7.65 -3.47 -2.58
N LEU A 70 7.56 -3.04 -3.84
CA LEU A 70 7.92 -3.86 -5.00
C LEU A 70 9.40 -3.71 -5.35
N ASN A 71 10.07 -4.85 -5.61
CA ASN A 71 11.38 -4.86 -6.27
C ASN A 71 11.25 -4.79 -7.80
N SER A 72 12.36 -4.78 -8.53
CA SER A 72 12.36 -4.69 -10.01
C SER A 72 11.46 -5.70 -10.70
N PHE A 73 11.44 -6.95 -10.21
CA PHE A 73 10.62 -8.00 -10.81
C PHE A 73 9.13 -7.77 -10.50
N GLY A 74 8.80 -7.39 -9.26
CA GLY A 74 7.42 -7.08 -8.87
C GLY A 74 6.85 -5.89 -9.65
N ARG A 75 7.67 -4.86 -9.89
CA ARG A 75 7.28 -3.73 -10.75
C ARG A 75 6.99 -4.17 -12.18
N GLN A 76 7.87 -4.99 -12.76
CA GLN A 76 7.68 -5.50 -14.10
C GLN A 76 6.45 -6.39 -14.21
N PHE A 77 6.19 -7.24 -13.21
CA PHE A 77 4.99 -8.07 -13.13
C PHE A 77 3.70 -7.22 -13.08
N LYS A 78 3.68 -6.17 -12.27
CA LYS A 78 2.53 -5.25 -12.19
C LYS A 78 2.34 -4.46 -13.49
N MET A 79 3.43 -3.96 -14.10
CA MET A 79 3.37 -3.28 -15.41
C MET A 79 2.93 -4.21 -16.54
N ASN A 80 3.26 -5.51 -16.45
CA ASN A 80 2.77 -6.54 -17.38
C ASN A 80 1.31 -6.98 -17.08
N GLY A 81 0.55 -6.21 -16.29
CA GLY A 81 -0.85 -6.49 -16.00
C GLY A 81 -1.07 -7.71 -15.12
N TYR A 82 -0.18 -7.96 -14.17
CA TYR A 82 -0.23 -9.11 -13.25
C TYR A 82 -0.14 -10.47 -13.94
N VAL A 83 0.47 -10.52 -15.13
CA VAL A 83 0.65 -11.73 -15.93
C VAL A 83 2.13 -11.90 -16.22
N LEU A 84 2.64 -13.13 -16.11
CA LEU A 84 3.98 -13.45 -16.60
C LEU A 84 3.89 -13.80 -18.07
N THR A 85 4.50 -12.99 -18.91
CA THR A 85 4.58 -13.23 -20.35
C THR A 85 5.31 -14.54 -20.63
N GLY A 86 4.66 -15.49 -21.32
CA GLY A 86 5.23 -16.79 -21.66
C GLY A 86 5.01 -17.89 -20.61
N MET A 87 4.44 -17.60 -19.44
CA MET A 87 3.93 -18.66 -18.56
C MET A 87 2.69 -19.29 -19.20
N LYS A 88 2.75 -20.60 -19.43
CA LYS A 88 1.52 -21.36 -19.64
C LYS A 88 0.70 -21.27 -18.36
N THR A 89 -0.56 -20.86 -18.47
CA THR A 89 -1.54 -21.14 -17.41
C THR A 89 -1.44 -22.64 -17.13
N ILE A 90 -1.29 -23.02 -15.88
CA ILE A 90 -1.40 -24.43 -15.50
C ILE A 90 -2.86 -24.82 -15.75
N ASP A 91 -3.12 -25.41 -16.90
CA ASP A 91 -4.47 -25.81 -17.28
C ASP A 91 -4.91 -27.01 -16.43
N ALA A 92 -6.02 -26.89 -15.77
CA ALA A 92 -6.55 -27.94 -14.91
C ALA A 92 -7.06 -29.15 -15.69
N MET A 93 -7.38 -28.99 -16.96
CA MET A 93 -7.83 -30.05 -17.87
C MET A 93 -7.42 -29.72 -19.29
N ASP A 94 -6.76 -30.66 -19.93
CA ASP A 94 -6.57 -30.67 -21.38
C ASP A 94 -7.88 -31.19 -21.99
N ASP A 95 -8.85 -30.28 -22.15
CA ASP A 95 -10.06 -30.58 -22.92
C ASP A 95 -9.73 -30.39 -24.40
N SER A 96 -9.57 -31.51 -25.08
CA SER A 96 -9.33 -31.56 -26.52
C SER A 96 -10.51 -31.03 -27.38
N SER A 97 -11.60 -30.60 -26.76
CA SER A 97 -12.69 -29.91 -27.43
C SER A 97 -12.31 -28.46 -27.75
N GLN A 98 -12.44 -28.04 -29.00
CA GLN A 98 -12.05 -26.71 -29.53
C GLN A 98 -12.84 -25.52 -28.95
N VAL A 99 -13.53 -25.66 -27.84
CA VAL A 99 -14.28 -24.60 -27.19
C VAL A 99 -13.45 -24.00 -26.04
N THR A 100 -12.39 -23.33 -26.35
CA THR A 100 -11.50 -22.60 -25.43
C THR A 100 -12.17 -21.33 -24.83
N ARG A 101 -13.39 -21.42 -24.33
CA ARG A 101 -14.10 -20.21 -23.86
C ARG A 101 -13.93 -19.92 -22.37
N LEU A 102 -13.51 -20.87 -21.55
CA LEU A 102 -13.29 -20.64 -20.14
C LEU A 102 -12.22 -21.61 -19.62
N LYS A 103 -10.99 -21.14 -19.48
CA LYS A 103 -9.95 -21.86 -18.75
C LYS A 103 -10.06 -21.50 -17.28
N LEU A 104 -10.46 -22.44 -16.45
CA LEU A 104 -10.45 -22.28 -15.00
C LEU A 104 -9.01 -22.32 -14.50
N LEU A 105 -8.65 -21.36 -13.63
CA LEU A 105 -7.35 -21.36 -12.97
C LEU A 105 -7.23 -22.58 -12.06
N THR A 106 -6.15 -23.33 -12.17
CA THR A 106 -5.84 -24.46 -11.26
C THR A 106 -5.51 -23.99 -9.84
N ALA A 107 -4.95 -22.79 -9.69
CA ALA A 107 -4.68 -22.16 -8.41
C ALA A 107 -5.77 -21.14 -8.09
N LEU A 108 -6.37 -21.25 -6.91
CA LEU A 108 -7.41 -20.33 -6.46
C LEU A 108 -6.83 -18.89 -6.42
N PRO A 109 -7.42 -17.92 -7.14
CA PRO A 109 -6.92 -16.54 -7.20
C PRO A 109 -7.30 -15.70 -5.97
N LEU A 110 -7.58 -16.36 -4.84
CA LEU A 110 -7.96 -15.72 -3.59
C LEU A 110 -6.81 -15.75 -2.59
N SER A 111 -6.65 -14.69 -1.83
CA SER A 111 -5.79 -14.62 -0.66
C SER A 111 -6.43 -13.76 0.42
N VAL A 112 -5.99 -13.92 1.65
CA VAL A 112 -6.50 -13.20 2.81
C VAL A 112 -5.33 -12.52 3.52
N MET A 113 -5.55 -11.29 3.96
CA MET A 113 -4.64 -10.53 4.82
C MET A 113 -5.32 -10.25 6.14
N VAL A 114 -4.60 -10.44 7.23
CA VAL A 114 -5.02 -10.04 8.57
C VAL A 114 -3.95 -9.17 9.18
N GLN A 115 -4.35 -7.99 9.64
CA GLN A 115 -3.52 -7.14 10.46
C GLN A 115 -4.09 -7.04 11.87
N SER A 116 -3.20 -7.08 12.86
CA SER A 116 -3.50 -6.76 14.26
C SER A 116 -2.46 -5.77 14.76
N SER A 117 -2.87 -4.86 15.63
CA SER A 117 -1.97 -3.82 16.11
C SER A 117 -2.10 -3.55 17.61
N PHE A 118 -1.06 -2.94 18.17
CA PHE A 118 -1.09 -2.26 19.45
C PHE A 118 -0.65 -0.82 19.24
N THR A 119 -1.39 0.12 19.84
CA THR A 119 -1.12 1.56 19.73
C THR A 119 -0.90 2.18 21.11
N HIS A 120 0.19 2.94 21.25
CA HIS A 120 0.41 3.86 22.37
C HIS A 120 0.59 5.29 21.83
N ILE A 121 -0.18 6.24 22.34
CA ILE A 121 -0.11 7.66 21.99
C ILE A 121 0.43 8.42 23.21
N SER A 122 1.37 9.35 22.98
CA SER A 122 2.06 10.07 24.08
C SER A 122 1.13 10.86 25.02
N LYS A 123 -0.04 11.28 24.54
CA LYS A 123 -1.12 11.87 25.37
C LYS A 123 -2.47 11.37 24.88
N ASP A 124 -3.33 10.97 25.79
CA ASP A 124 -4.65 10.47 25.49
C ASP A 124 -5.43 11.41 24.57
N VAL A 125 -6.14 10.82 23.61
CA VAL A 125 -7.08 11.51 22.74
C VAL A 125 -8.46 11.38 23.37
N PRO A 126 -9.21 12.48 23.64
CA PRO A 126 -10.53 12.39 24.22
C PRO A 126 -11.45 11.46 23.40
N GLY A 127 -12.10 10.53 24.10
CA GLY A 127 -13.00 9.56 23.48
C GLY A 127 -12.34 8.38 22.79
N VAL A 128 -11.00 8.28 22.79
CA VAL A 128 -10.23 7.17 22.20
C VAL A 128 -9.45 6.46 23.30
N GLN A 129 -9.53 5.13 23.34
CA GLN A 129 -8.75 4.33 24.26
C GLN A 129 -7.28 4.32 23.83
N ASN A 130 -6.39 4.77 24.70
CA ASN A 130 -4.94 4.63 24.53
C ASN A 130 -4.47 3.24 25.02
N ASN A 131 -3.26 2.82 24.59
CA ASN A 131 -2.73 1.49 24.88
C ASN A 131 -3.66 0.37 24.44
N SER A 132 -4.29 0.55 23.27
CA SER A 132 -5.29 -0.37 22.74
C SER A 132 -4.70 -1.41 21.81
N VAL A 133 -5.28 -2.62 21.86
CA VAL A 133 -5.05 -3.67 20.87
C VAL A 133 -6.23 -3.67 19.91
N THR A 134 -5.94 -3.66 18.61
CA THR A 134 -6.96 -3.76 17.55
C THR A 134 -6.80 -5.10 16.81
N LEU A 135 -7.88 -5.90 16.79
CA LEU A 135 -7.94 -7.19 16.11
C LEU A 135 -9.34 -7.43 15.54
N PRO A 136 -9.51 -7.47 14.22
CA PRO A 136 -8.50 -7.09 13.25
C PRO A 136 -8.33 -5.56 13.18
N GLN A 137 -7.10 -5.09 12.96
CA GLN A 137 -6.84 -3.74 12.48
C GLN A 137 -7.35 -3.61 11.04
N GLN A 138 -7.10 -4.66 10.26
CA GLN A 138 -7.55 -4.79 8.89
C GLN A 138 -7.70 -6.28 8.55
N LEU A 139 -8.82 -6.63 7.91
CA LEU A 139 -9.03 -7.94 7.31
C LEU A 139 -9.36 -7.75 5.84
N SER A 140 -8.47 -8.18 4.95
CA SER A 140 -8.68 -8.04 3.51
C SER A 140 -8.80 -9.38 2.82
N VAL A 141 -9.69 -9.45 1.85
CA VAL A 141 -9.80 -10.56 0.89
C VAL A 141 -9.36 -10.03 -0.47
N PHE A 142 -8.45 -10.73 -1.11
CA PHE A 142 -7.96 -10.38 -2.43
C PHE A 142 -8.47 -11.38 -3.46
N TYR A 143 -8.97 -10.86 -4.59
CA TYR A 143 -9.05 -11.59 -5.83
C TYR A 143 -7.91 -11.06 -6.71
N ALA A 144 -6.82 -11.82 -6.80
CA ALA A 144 -5.59 -11.38 -7.44
C ALA A 144 -5.05 -12.50 -8.32
N GLY A 145 -4.99 -12.26 -9.63
CA GLY A 145 -4.56 -13.30 -10.55
C GLY A 145 -4.73 -12.97 -12.01
N GLN A 146 -4.20 -13.88 -12.81
CA GLN A 146 -4.39 -13.91 -14.24
C GLN A 146 -5.82 -14.37 -14.57
N VAL A 147 -6.53 -13.58 -15.36
CA VAL A 147 -7.87 -13.90 -15.90
C VAL A 147 -7.73 -14.52 -17.29
N THR A 148 -6.86 -13.94 -18.12
CA THR A 148 -6.48 -14.44 -19.44
C THR A 148 -4.97 -14.25 -19.63
N PRO A 149 -4.34 -14.77 -20.70
CA PRO A 149 -2.93 -14.48 -20.98
C PRO A 149 -2.57 -13.00 -21.07
N HIS A 150 -3.56 -12.13 -21.25
CA HIS A 150 -3.40 -10.69 -21.42
C HIS A 150 -4.17 -9.85 -20.39
N ILE A 151 -4.96 -10.46 -19.50
CA ILE A 151 -5.74 -9.77 -18.49
C ILE A 151 -5.41 -10.34 -17.12
N GLY A 152 -4.99 -9.47 -16.22
CA GLY A 152 -4.83 -9.79 -14.82
C GLY A 152 -5.53 -8.78 -13.93
N THR A 153 -5.67 -9.15 -12.66
CA THR A 153 -6.44 -8.38 -11.68
C THR A 153 -5.71 -8.31 -10.34
N PHE A 154 -5.92 -7.18 -9.66
CA PHE A 154 -5.68 -6.99 -8.24
C PHE A 154 -6.90 -6.31 -7.65
N ILE A 155 -7.73 -7.06 -6.93
CA ILE A 155 -8.95 -6.55 -6.28
C ILE A 155 -8.82 -6.85 -4.79
N GLN A 156 -8.95 -5.84 -3.97
CA GLN A 156 -8.87 -5.89 -2.51
C GLN A 156 -10.18 -5.41 -1.91
N MET A 157 -10.81 -6.25 -1.12
CA MET A 157 -11.96 -5.91 -0.29
C MET A 157 -11.53 -5.97 1.17
N THR A 158 -11.80 -4.91 1.92
CA THR A 158 -11.25 -4.74 3.27
C THR A 158 -12.36 -4.50 4.28
N TYR A 159 -12.27 -5.19 5.42
CA TYR A 159 -12.94 -4.86 6.66
C TYR A 159 -11.94 -4.09 7.55
N ASP A 160 -12.27 -2.86 7.90
CA ASP A 160 -11.44 -1.92 8.66
C ASP A 160 -11.72 -1.93 10.17
N GLY A 161 -12.48 -2.91 10.64
CA GLY A 161 -12.98 -2.96 12.03
C GLY A 161 -14.39 -2.40 12.19
N HIS A 162 -14.91 -1.69 11.21
CA HIS A 162 -16.24 -1.05 11.23
C HIS A 162 -17.08 -1.43 10.02
N THR A 163 -16.51 -1.29 8.82
CA THR A 163 -17.20 -1.51 7.55
C THR A 163 -16.42 -2.46 6.66
N PHE A 164 -17.13 -3.14 5.76
CA PHE A 164 -16.54 -3.95 4.71
C PHE A 164 -16.76 -3.25 3.37
N GLY A 165 -15.69 -2.89 2.67
CA GLY A 165 -15.76 -2.14 1.43
C GLY A 165 -14.72 -2.56 0.39
N MET A 166 -14.87 -2.03 -0.83
CA MET A 166 -13.85 -2.11 -1.86
C MET A 166 -12.70 -1.16 -1.49
N ASP A 167 -11.50 -1.70 -1.32
CA ASP A 167 -10.31 -0.89 -1.05
C ASP A 167 -9.62 -0.53 -2.37
N ASN A 168 -8.96 -1.49 -2.99
CA ASN A 168 -8.30 -1.27 -4.27
C ASN A 168 -8.80 -2.25 -5.33
N ALA A 169 -9.08 -1.74 -6.50
CA ALA A 169 -9.38 -2.55 -7.69
C ALA A 169 -8.54 -2.05 -8.85
N ASP A 170 -7.78 -2.94 -9.48
CA ASP A 170 -6.99 -2.67 -10.67
C ASP A 170 -7.06 -3.88 -11.61
N ILE A 171 -7.75 -3.71 -12.74
CA ILE A 171 -7.90 -4.72 -13.79
C ILE A 171 -7.11 -4.22 -14.98
N ARG A 172 -6.16 -5.01 -15.47
CA ARG A 172 -5.28 -4.62 -16.56
C ARG A 172 -5.38 -5.57 -17.75
N TYR A 173 -5.53 -5.01 -18.93
CA TYR A 173 -5.17 -5.65 -20.18
C TYR A 173 -3.77 -5.22 -20.55
N THR A 174 -2.92 -6.16 -20.97
CA THR A 174 -1.56 -5.86 -21.42
C THR A 174 -1.15 -6.69 -22.61
N ASN A 175 -0.32 -6.10 -23.47
CA ASN A 175 0.32 -6.80 -24.57
C ASN A 175 1.69 -6.17 -24.86
N GLN A 176 2.45 -6.82 -25.71
CA GLN A 176 3.81 -6.41 -26.08
C GLN A 176 3.91 -6.20 -27.57
N ALA A 177 4.70 -5.22 -27.96
CA ALA A 177 5.05 -4.93 -29.35
C ALA A 177 6.55 -4.61 -29.46
N LYS A 178 7.06 -4.62 -30.68
CA LYS A 178 8.37 -4.09 -31.01
C LYS A 178 8.24 -2.91 -31.95
N ILE A 179 8.96 -1.83 -31.64
CA ILE A 179 9.12 -0.67 -32.50
C ILE A 179 10.59 -0.62 -32.92
N GLY A 180 10.89 -1.05 -34.15
CA GLY A 180 12.25 -1.33 -34.56
C GLY A 180 12.85 -2.47 -33.74
N THR A 181 13.96 -2.20 -33.04
CA THR A 181 14.64 -3.16 -32.13
C THR A 181 14.18 -3.03 -30.68
N GLN A 182 13.35 -2.03 -30.33
CA GLN A 182 12.96 -1.73 -28.98
C GLN A 182 11.66 -2.45 -28.58
N ASN A 183 11.62 -2.98 -27.36
CA ASN A 183 10.43 -3.58 -26.79
C ASN A 183 9.51 -2.50 -26.22
N MET A 184 8.22 -2.71 -26.38
CA MET A 184 7.17 -1.87 -25.79
C MET A 184 6.12 -2.76 -25.12
N VAL A 185 5.87 -2.52 -23.86
CA VAL A 185 4.68 -3.01 -23.15
C VAL A 185 3.63 -1.92 -23.24
N TYR A 186 2.40 -2.26 -23.58
CA TYR A 186 1.26 -1.33 -23.57
C TYR A 186 0.04 -2.00 -22.98
N GLY A 187 -0.82 -1.22 -22.35
CA GLY A 187 -1.99 -1.78 -21.68
C GLY A 187 -3.09 -0.77 -21.43
N LEU A 188 -4.19 -1.31 -20.97
CA LEU A 188 -5.33 -0.57 -20.43
C LEU A 188 -5.49 -0.91 -18.95
N THR A 189 -5.95 0.04 -18.15
CA THR A 189 -6.27 -0.15 -16.73
C THR A 189 -7.70 0.30 -16.46
N LEU A 190 -8.45 -0.47 -15.71
CA LEU A 190 -9.71 -0.10 -15.09
C LEU A 190 -9.51 -0.20 -13.58
N ASN A 191 -9.63 0.93 -12.87
CA ASN A 191 -9.30 0.97 -11.45
C ASN A 191 -10.15 1.99 -10.67
N ASN A 192 -10.12 1.90 -9.34
CA ASN A 192 -10.93 2.72 -8.43
C ASN A 192 -10.10 3.66 -7.53
N ASN A 193 -8.82 3.85 -7.81
CA ASN A 193 -7.98 4.67 -6.96
C ASN A 193 -6.91 5.38 -7.80
N PRO A 194 -6.83 6.72 -7.80
CA PRO A 194 -5.75 7.42 -8.44
C PRO A 194 -4.41 6.95 -7.87
N ALA A 195 -3.44 6.69 -8.76
CA ALA A 195 -2.13 6.17 -8.40
C ALA A 195 -2.07 4.71 -7.88
N VAL A 196 -3.17 3.92 -7.91
CA VAL A 196 -3.07 2.48 -7.63
C VAL A 196 -2.16 1.76 -8.62
N GLN A 197 -2.02 2.32 -9.81
CA GLN A 197 -1.13 1.82 -10.87
C GLN A 197 0.34 2.01 -10.56
N ASP A 198 0.68 2.90 -9.63
CA ASP A 198 2.06 3.14 -9.22
C ASP A 198 2.79 1.85 -8.86
N VAL A 199 4.01 1.73 -9.36
CA VAL A 199 4.88 0.57 -9.16
C VAL A 199 6.13 0.92 -8.34
N TRP A 200 6.35 2.22 -8.05
CA TRP A 200 7.56 2.73 -7.40
C TRP A 200 7.39 3.00 -5.90
N ASN A 201 6.18 2.81 -5.36
CA ASN A 201 5.85 3.05 -3.96
C ASN A 201 6.10 4.51 -3.52
N THR A 202 5.90 5.45 -4.42
CA THR A 202 6.14 6.88 -4.22
C THR A 202 4.87 7.72 -4.19
N SER A 203 3.80 7.25 -4.83
CA SER A 203 2.50 7.93 -4.87
C SER A 203 1.60 7.55 -3.68
N PRO A 204 0.54 8.31 -3.40
CA PRO A 204 -0.27 8.15 -2.20
C PRO A 204 -0.78 6.74 -1.91
N ALA A 205 -1.18 5.98 -2.93
CA ALA A 205 -1.73 4.63 -2.74
C ALA A 205 -0.73 3.64 -2.12
N TRP A 206 0.58 3.83 -2.32
CA TRP A 206 1.59 2.83 -1.98
C TRP A 206 2.80 3.36 -1.20
N ARG A 207 2.90 4.68 -0.98
CA ARG A 207 4.05 5.26 -0.28
C ARG A 207 4.08 4.88 1.20
N PHE A 208 5.28 4.88 1.77
CA PHE A 208 5.47 4.67 3.20
C PHE A 208 4.85 5.82 4.04
N PRO A 209 4.26 5.53 5.21
CA PRO A 209 4.02 4.21 5.80
C PRO A 209 2.82 3.50 5.16
N SER A 210 2.92 2.18 5.02
CA SER A 210 1.86 1.34 4.44
C SER A 210 0.78 0.92 5.43
N ALA A 211 0.99 1.17 6.72
CA ALA A 211 0.04 0.95 7.79
C ALA A 211 0.28 1.97 8.91
N GLY A 212 -0.76 2.31 9.64
CA GLY A 212 -0.75 3.23 10.76
C GLY A 212 -1.89 2.94 11.72
N SER A 213 -1.91 3.65 12.84
CA SER A 213 -2.94 3.48 13.88
C SER A 213 -4.16 4.34 13.61
N ASP A 214 -5.36 3.75 13.67
CA ASP A 214 -6.63 4.49 13.59
C ASP A 214 -6.93 5.28 14.87
N ALA A 215 -6.30 4.91 15.99
CA ALA A 215 -6.42 5.63 17.25
C ALA A 215 -5.59 6.93 17.28
N ALA A 216 -4.57 7.05 16.41
CA ALA A 216 -3.72 8.23 16.34
C ALA A 216 -4.40 9.36 15.56
N LYS A 217 -4.14 10.61 15.96
CA LYS A 217 -4.56 11.75 15.16
C LYS A 217 -3.67 11.89 13.92
N ASN A 218 -4.31 12.02 12.77
CA ASN A 218 -3.65 12.40 11.52
C ASN A 218 -3.74 13.92 11.30
N PRO A 219 -2.79 14.54 10.59
CA PRO A 219 -2.91 15.91 10.12
C PRO A 219 -4.23 16.12 9.37
N SER A 220 -4.84 17.29 9.55
CA SER A 220 -6.22 17.57 9.13
C SER A 220 -6.40 17.69 7.60
N LYS A 221 -5.31 17.87 6.83
CA LYS A 221 -5.37 17.99 5.37
C LYS A 221 -4.46 16.98 4.67
N SER A 222 -4.99 16.33 3.66
CA SER A 222 -4.28 15.49 2.69
C SER A 222 -4.56 15.98 1.25
N THR A 223 -3.81 15.50 0.27
CA THR A 223 -3.98 15.89 -1.13
C THR A 223 -5.27 15.32 -1.71
N ILE A 224 -5.78 15.94 -2.78
CA ILE A 224 -6.99 15.43 -3.45
C ILE A 224 -6.77 14.04 -4.03
N MET A 225 -5.55 13.72 -4.45
CA MET A 225 -5.22 12.39 -4.93
C MET A 225 -5.39 11.31 -3.84
N GLU A 226 -5.02 11.60 -2.59
CA GLU A 226 -5.30 10.71 -1.45
C GLU A 226 -6.80 10.60 -1.16
N ASN A 227 -7.51 11.73 -1.16
CA ASN A 227 -8.93 11.78 -0.79
C ASN A 227 -9.84 11.11 -1.82
N LEU A 228 -9.44 11.04 -3.09
CA LEU A 228 -10.19 10.37 -4.15
C LEU A 228 -9.95 8.85 -4.18
N GLY A 229 -9.03 8.33 -3.39
CA GLY A 229 -8.85 6.88 -3.24
C GLY A 229 -10.16 6.20 -2.88
N THR A 230 -10.55 5.15 -3.60
CA THR A 230 -11.81 4.41 -3.43
C THR A 230 -13.12 5.19 -3.67
N GLN A 231 -13.02 6.44 -4.13
CA GLN A 231 -14.18 7.31 -4.43
C GLN A 231 -14.40 7.50 -5.93
N VAL A 232 -13.61 6.83 -6.77
CA VAL A 232 -13.59 7.03 -8.23
C VAL A 232 -13.49 5.72 -8.98
N ALA A 233 -13.96 5.73 -10.23
CA ALA A 233 -13.67 4.71 -11.23
C ALA A 233 -12.96 5.36 -12.42
N GLY A 234 -11.85 4.75 -12.85
CA GLY A 234 -10.99 5.26 -13.90
C GLY A 234 -10.73 4.25 -15.01
N LEU A 235 -10.72 4.72 -16.24
CA LEU A 235 -10.27 3.97 -17.42
C LEU A 235 -9.06 4.70 -18.00
N GLY A 236 -7.95 3.97 -18.15
CA GLY A 236 -6.69 4.53 -18.62
C GLY A 236 -5.94 3.64 -19.58
N ALA A 237 -4.93 4.23 -20.22
CA ALA A 237 -3.98 3.54 -21.05
C ALA A 237 -2.56 3.87 -20.57
N TYR A 238 -1.65 2.89 -20.66
CA TYR A 238 -0.27 3.07 -20.28
C TYR A 238 0.68 2.36 -21.23
N THR A 239 1.93 2.77 -21.22
CA THR A 239 3.01 2.14 -21.97
C THR A 239 4.33 2.19 -21.19
N LEU A 240 5.15 1.13 -21.35
CA LEU A 240 6.55 1.12 -20.96
C LEU A 240 7.38 0.85 -22.22
N PHE A 241 8.07 1.88 -22.69
CA PHE A 241 8.91 1.81 -23.86
C PHE A 241 10.36 1.52 -23.48
N ASN A 242 10.93 0.46 -24.06
CA ASN A 242 12.32 0.02 -23.90
C ASN A 242 12.75 -0.18 -22.42
N ASN A 243 11.84 -0.56 -21.55
CA ASN A 243 12.05 -0.62 -20.09
C ASN A 243 12.61 0.70 -19.48
N LEU A 244 12.49 1.82 -20.18
CA LEU A 244 13.08 3.11 -19.83
C LEU A 244 12.02 4.17 -19.55
N ILE A 245 11.04 4.34 -20.45
CA ILE A 245 10.04 5.41 -20.40
C ILE A 245 8.67 4.80 -20.10
N PHE A 246 8.08 5.17 -18.97
CA PHE A 246 6.70 4.87 -18.64
C PHE A 246 5.83 6.11 -18.87
N ALA A 247 4.68 5.93 -19.48
CA ALA A 247 3.66 6.96 -19.66
C ALA A 247 2.27 6.37 -19.42
N GLU A 248 1.40 7.13 -18.77
CA GLU A 248 0.02 6.77 -18.48
C GLU A 248 -0.89 7.99 -18.55
N LEU A 249 -2.12 7.75 -19.02
CA LEU A 249 -3.24 8.67 -18.95
C LEU A 249 -4.49 7.90 -18.55
N THR A 250 -5.15 8.33 -17.45
CA THR A 250 -6.39 7.73 -16.94
C THR A 250 -7.43 8.82 -16.72
N LEU A 251 -8.67 8.54 -17.09
CA LEU A 251 -9.82 9.43 -16.89
C LEU A 251 -10.70 8.87 -15.78
N TYR A 252 -10.87 9.63 -14.70
CA TYR A 252 -11.66 9.26 -13.52
C TYR A 252 -13.02 9.95 -13.50
N ARG A 253 -14.02 9.23 -12.98
CA ARG A 253 -15.30 9.76 -12.54
C ARG A 253 -15.57 9.33 -11.11
N SER A 254 -16.47 10.03 -10.45
CA SER A 254 -16.90 9.64 -9.10
C SER A 254 -17.60 8.30 -9.12
N GLU A 255 -17.26 7.49 -8.17
CA GLU A 255 -17.92 6.28 -7.78
C GLU A 255 -18.10 6.34 -6.26
N GLN A 256 -19.25 6.00 -5.75
CA GLN A 256 -19.43 5.90 -4.31
C GLN A 256 -18.95 4.53 -3.84
N GLN A 257 -18.06 4.49 -2.85
CA GLN A 257 -17.47 3.26 -2.35
C GLN A 257 -18.54 2.24 -1.95
N GLY A 258 -18.49 1.07 -2.58
CA GLY A 258 -19.40 -0.04 -2.28
C GLY A 258 -20.88 0.22 -2.59
N ALA A 259 -21.22 1.31 -3.28
CA ALA A 259 -22.57 1.67 -3.61
C ALA A 259 -22.96 1.17 -5.01
N ALA A 260 -24.11 0.50 -5.09
CA ALA A 260 -24.76 0.20 -6.35
C ALA A 260 -25.51 1.41 -6.94
N ASN A 261 -25.69 2.46 -6.14
CA ASN A 261 -26.43 3.65 -6.53
C ASN A 261 -25.49 4.73 -7.09
N PRO A 262 -25.92 5.50 -8.11
CA PRO A 262 -25.16 6.66 -8.57
C PRO A 262 -25.08 7.73 -7.49
N ALA A 263 -24.07 8.62 -7.59
CA ALA A 263 -23.92 9.75 -6.68
C ALA A 263 -25.18 10.65 -6.69
N ASP A 264 -25.56 11.08 -5.50
CA ASP A 264 -26.76 11.90 -5.24
C ASP A 264 -26.42 13.20 -4.48
N ALA A 265 -27.44 13.93 -4.05
CA ALA A 265 -27.29 15.21 -3.35
C ALA A 265 -26.57 15.09 -1.98
N THR A 266 -26.44 13.88 -1.41
CA THR A 266 -25.76 13.62 -0.13
C THR A 266 -24.33 13.14 -0.32
N SER A 267 -23.95 12.82 -1.56
CA SER A 267 -22.60 12.30 -1.89
C SER A 267 -21.55 13.41 -1.76
N THR A 268 -20.36 13.03 -1.32
CA THR A 268 -19.19 13.90 -1.24
C THR A 268 -18.18 13.54 -2.34
N MET A 269 -17.21 14.40 -2.60
CA MET A 269 -16.14 14.17 -3.58
C MET A 269 -16.64 13.88 -5.01
N VAL A 270 -17.77 14.49 -5.41
CA VAL A 270 -18.39 14.24 -6.72
C VAL A 270 -17.69 15.05 -7.80
N ILE A 271 -17.11 14.35 -8.77
CA ILE A 271 -16.41 14.94 -9.92
C ILE A 271 -17.43 15.39 -10.97
N LYS A 272 -17.34 16.67 -11.39
CA LYS A 272 -18.05 17.15 -12.57
C LYS A 272 -17.33 16.68 -13.84
N GLY A 273 -17.99 15.85 -14.62
CA GLY A 273 -17.41 15.32 -15.87
C GLY A 273 -16.36 14.25 -15.59
N VAL A 274 -15.12 14.48 -15.96
CA VAL A 274 -13.99 13.58 -15.77
C VAL A 274 -12.79 14.33 -15.18
N ALA A 275 -12.00 13.63 -14.39
CA ALA A 275 -10.73 14.10 -13.86
C ALA A 275 -9.58 13.39 -14.59
N PRO A 276 -8.75 14.08 -15.37
CA PRO A 276 -7.57 13.47 -15.97
C PRO A 276 -6.48 13.24 -14.93
N TYR A 277 -5.94 12.04 -14.94
CA TYR A 277 -4.71 11.64 -14.25
C TYR A 277 -3.64 11.34 -15.28
N TRP A 278 -2.40 11.73 -15.01
CA TRP A 278 -1.25 11.40 -15.84
C TRP A 278 -0.08 10.91 -14.99
N ARG A 279 0.78 10.07 -15.57
CA ARG A 279 2.09 9.73 -15.05
C ARG A 279 3.10 9.62 -16.19
N LEU A 280 4.27 10.20 -15.98
CA LEU A 280 5.44 10.06 -16.85
C LEU A 280 6.63 9.74 -15.95
N ALA A 281 7.36 8.66 -16.23
CA ALA A 281 8.53 8.29 -15.47
C ALA A 281 9.66 7.80 -16.38
N LEU A 282 10.88 8.13 -16.00
CA LEU A 282 12.11 7.56 -16.55
C LEU A 282 12.67 6.60 -15.52
N GLN A 283 12.97 5.37 -15.95
CA GLN A 283 13.60 4.37 -15.08
C GLN A 283 14.78 3.73 -15.77
N HIS A 284 15.78 3.34 -14.99
CA HIS A 284 16.90 2.58 -15.52
C HIS A 284 17.48 1.65 -14.46
N GLN A 285 17.85 0.44 -14.89
CA GLN A 285 18.55 -0.52 -14.06
C GLN A 285 19.90 -0.87 -14.69
N TRP A 286 20.97 -0.75 -13.88
CA TRP A 286 22.31 -1.17 -14.30
C TRP A 286 23.01 -1.91 -13.14
N SER A 287 23.43 -3.14 -13.41
CA SER A 287 24.05 -3.99 -12.38
C SER A 287 23.21 -4.05 -11.10
N ASP A 288 23.74 -3.53 -9.99
CA ASP A 288 23.13 -3.56 -8.66
C ASP A 288 22.31 -2.31 -8.31
N TYR A 289 22.19 -1.38 -9.26
CA TYR A 289 21.51 -0.11 -9.06
C TYR A 289 20.22 -0.04 -9.88
N TYR A 290 19.23 0.61 -9.33
CA TYR A 290 18.00 1.02 -10.02
C TYR A 290 17.69 2.47 -9.68
N PHE A 291 17.18 3.18 -10.64
CA PHE A 291 16.83 4.59 -10.53
C PHE A 291 15.51 4.83 -11.26
N GLU A 292 14.68 5.67 -10.68
CA GLU A 292 13.49 6.22 -11.30
C GLU A 292 13.34 7.70 -10.95
N LEU A 293 12.86 8.49 -11.90
CA LEU A 293 12.44 9.88 -11.73
C LEU A 293 11.13 10.07 -12.48
N GLY A 294 10.11 10.57 -11.80
CA GLY A 294 8.78 10.69 -12.36
C GLY A 294 8.08 12.01 -12.06
N THR A 295 7.00 12.21 -12.80
CA THR A 295 5.96 13.20 -12.51
C THR A 295 4.59 12.58 -12.71
N PHE A 296 3.65 12.99 -11.89
CA PHE A 296 2.27 12.52 -11.93
C PHE A 296 1.32 13.62 -11.46
N GLY A 297 0.03 13.45 -11.72
CA GLY A 297 -0.94 14.42 -11.22
C GLY A 297 -2.36 14.07 -11.59
N ILE A 298 -3.30 14.80 -10.99
CA ILE A 298 -4.73 14.70 -11.24
C ILE A 298 -5.38 16.08 -11.18
N ALA A 299 -6.39 16.31 -12.02
CA ALA A 299 -7.07 17.61 -12.09
C ALA A 299 -8.60 17.47 -12.06
N PRO A 300 -9.22 17.17 -10.90
CA PRO A 300 -10.67 17.13 -10.77
C PRO A 300 -11.30 18.51 -10.66
N ASN A 301 -12.53 18.64 -11.16
CA ASN A 301 -13.47 19.65 -10.75
C ASN A 301 -14.51 18.97 -9.85
N LEU A 302 -14.57 19.35 -8.56
CA LEU A 302 -15.48 18.75 -7.60
C LEU A 302 -16.64 19.68 -7.31
N TYR A 303 -17.86 19.15 -7.21
CA TYR A 303 -18.94 19.91 -6.60
C TYR A 303 -18.60 20.14 -5.13
N SER A 304 -18.85 21.35 -4.63
CA SER A 304 -18.63 21.69 -3.21
C SER A 304 -19.61 20.93 -2.29
N GLU A 305 -20.81 20.61 -2.81
CA GLU A 305 -21.84 19.84 -2.15
C GLU A 305 -22.64 19.05 -3.20
N GLY A 306 -22.88 17.77 -2.94
CA GLY A 306 -23.70 16.89 -3.77
C GLY A 306 -23.25 16.79 -5.23
N ILE A 307 -24.22 16.86 -6.16
CA ILE A 307 -24.02 16.56 -7.58
C ILE A 307 -24.19 17.75 -8.52
N SER A 308 -24.41 18.94 -7.97
CA SER A 308 -24.67 20.17 -8.75
C SER A 308 -24.27 21.42 -7.94
N GLY A 309 -24.22 22.57 -8.61
CA GLY A 309 -23.96 23.85 -7.98
C GLY A 309 -22.51 24.32 -8.13
N LYS A 310 -21.97 24.92 -7.06
CA LYS A 310 -20.62 25.46 -7.02
C LYS A 310 -19.56 24.39 -7.20
N MET A 311 -18.40 24.78 -7.68
CA MET A 311 -17.32 23.84 -7.99
C MET A 311 -15.99 24.32 -7.46
N ASN A 312 -15.23 23.40 -6.87
CA ASN A 312 -13.84 23.58 -6.54
C ASN A 312 -12.99 22.97 -7.67
N LYS A 313 -12.09 23.76 -8.23
CA LYS A 313 -11.08 23.26 -9.18
C LYS A 313 -9.84 22.90 -8.41
N ILE A 314 -9.42 21.66 -8.44
CA ILE A 314 -8.25 21.18 -7.72
C ILE A 314 -7.28 20.57 -8.71
N THR A 315 -6.00 20.77 -8.49
CA THR A 315 -4.95 20.19 -9.32
C THR A 315 -3.79 19.79 -8.44
N ASP A 316 -3.47 18.50 -8.45
CA ASP A 316 -2.23 17.94 -7.91
C ASP A 316 -1.20 17.78 -9.01
N VAL A 317 0.01 18.24 -8.75
CA VAL A 317 1.19 17.95 -9.56
C VAL A 317 2.25 17.36 -8.65
N GLY A 318 2.63 16.13 -8.93
CA GLY A 318 3.61 15.37 -8.16
C GLY A 318 4.91 15.18 -8.93
N PHE A 319 6.00 15.13 -8.19
CA PHE A 319 7.32 14.66 -8.62
C PHE A 319 7.79 13.60 -7.67
N ASP A 320 8.39 12.55 -8.20
CA ASP A 320 8.87 11.45 -7.40
C ASP A 320 10.21 10.89 -7.89
N PHE A 321 10.81 10.14 -6.99
CA PHE A 321 12.13 9.58 -7.18
C PHE A 321 12.24 8.27 -6.41
N GLN A 322 12.82 7.26 -7.06
CA GLN A 322 13.22 6.00 -6.41
C GLN A 322 14.66 5.66 -6.77
N PHE A 323 15.41 5.25 -5.76
CA PHE A 323 16.74 4.68 -5.92
C PHE A 323 16.84 3.36 -5.17
N GLU A 324 17.47 2.36 -5.79
CA GLU A 324 17.76 1.08 -5.15
C GLU A 324 19.21 0.69 -5.35
N LYS A 325 19.75 0.04 -4.33
CA LYS A 325 21.06 -0.61 -4.40
C LYS A 325 20.99 -2.01 -3.81
N ARG A 326 21.34 -3.00 -4.61
CA ARG A 326 21.57 -4.36 -4.11
C ARG A 326 22.88 -4.42 -3.33
N LEU A 327 22.84 -5.00 -2.14
CA LEU A 327 23.98 -5.18 -1.25
C LEU A 327 24.25 -6.68 -1.08
N SER A 328 25.47 -7.04 -0.69
CA SER A 328 25.80 -8.44 -0.35
C SER A 328 24.93 -8.99 0.79
N ILE A 329 24.54 -8.13 1.72
CA ILE A 329 23.70 -8.47 2.89
C ILE A 329 22.20 -8.25 2.69
N GLY A 330 21.76 -7.62 1.57
CA GLY A 330 20.35 -7.29 1.36
C GLY A 330 20.12 -6.26 0.26
N ALA A 331 19.26 -5.26 0.53
CA ALA A 331 18.97 -4.15 -0.38
C ALA A 331 18.76 -2.85 0.40
N PHE A 332 19.16 -1.74 -0.20
CA PHE A 332 18.82 -0.39 0.24
C PHE A 332 17.90 0.24 -0.79
N THR A 333 16.82 0.89 -0.33
CA THR A 333 15.91 1.67 -1.18
C THR A 333 15.74 3.07 -0.61
N LEU A 334 15.52 4.04 -1.49
CA LEU A 334 15.23 5.42 -1.14
C LEU A 334 14.07 5.89 -2.01
N HIS A 335 13.00 6.38 -1.38
CA HIS A 335 11.84 6.94 -2.05
C HIS A 335 11.68 8.40 -1.65
N SER A 336 11.24 9.21 -2.58
CA SER A 336 10.85 10.59 -2.29
C SER A 336 9.67 10.98 -3.16
N SER A 337 8.74 11.75 -2.62
CA SER A 337 7.66 12.37 -3.39
C SER A 337 7.33 13.77 -2.87
N LEU A 338 7.07 14.67 -3.80
CA LEU A 338 6.59 16.02 -3.56
C LEU A 338 5.30 16.20 -4.36
N ILE A 339 4.20 16.55 -3.72
CA ILE A 339 2.93 16.87 -4.37
C ILE A 339 2.59 18.32 -4.05
N ASN A 340 2.34 19.10 -5.11
CA ASN A 340 1.87 20.48 -5.01
C ASN A 340 0.39 20.49 -5.44
N GLU A 341 -0.50 20.85 -4.52
CA GLU A 341 -1.93 21.02 -4.76
C GLU A 341 -2.26 22.50 -4.88
N THR A 342 -3.04 22.84 -5.87
CA THR A 342 -3.72 24.13 -5.99
C THR A 342 -5.22 23.89 -6.00
N GLU A 343 -5.95 24.55 -5.10
CA GLU A 343 -7.39 24.55 -5.02
C GLU A 343 -7.94 25.95 -5.28
N VAL A 344 -8.91 26.06 -6.18
CA VAL A 344 -9.69 27.27 -6.41
C VAL A 344 -11.13 26.98 -6.03
N ARG A 345 -11.57 27.52 -4.87
CA ARG A 345 -12.93 27.37 -4.34
C ARG A 345 -13.84 28.42 -4.94
N ASP A 346 -14.97 27.98 -5.46
CA ASP A 346 -16.07 28.85 -5.89
C ASP A 346 -16.85 29.31 -4.65
N THR A 347 -16.76 30.60 -4.35
CA THR A 347 -17.50 31.22 -3.25
C THR A 347 -18.72 31.98 -3.78
N SER A 348 -19.70 32.28 -2.92
CA SER A 348 -20.83 33.13 -3.29
C SER A 348 -20.43 34.61 -3.45
N SER A 349 -19.19 34.95 -3.15
CA SER A 349 -18.63 36.29 -3.26
C SER A 349 -18.07 36.51 -4.67
N THR A 350 -17.78 37.76 -4.99
CA THR A 350 -17.21 38.18 -6.28
C THR A 350 -15.83 37.62 -6.59
N GLU A 351 -15.13 37.06 -5.58
CA GLU A 351 -13.77 36.53 -5.72
C GLU A 351 -13.68 35.08 -5.25
N ASN A 352 -13.04 34.22 -6.05
CA ASN A 352 -12.72 32.86 -5.68
C ASN A 352 -11.55 32.80 -4.70
N ILE A 353 -11.60 31.87 -3.74
CA ILE A 353 -10.49 31.64 -2.81
C ILE A 353 -9.48 30.68 -3.48
N LYS A 354 -8.21 31.11 -3.57
CA LYS A 354 -7.12 30.26 -4.02
C LYS A 354 -6.30 29.77 -2.84
N LEU A 355 -6.19 28.45 -2.71
CA LEU A 355 -5.43 27.77 -1.68
C LEU A 355 -4.33 26.93 -2.32
N ASN A 356 -3.19 26.83 -1.63
CA ASN A 356 -2.10 25.93 -2.00
C ASN A 356 -1.83 24.97 -0.84
N PHE A 357 -1.49 23.73 -1.16
CA PHE A 357 -1.07 22.71 -0.21
C PHE A 357 0.08 21.89 -0.80
N ASN A 358 1.10 21.64 -0.01
CA ASN A 358 2.26 20.87 -0.42
C ASN A 358 2.43 19.68 0.52
N SER A 359 2.71 18.51 -0.02
CA SER A 359 3.02 17.29 0.72
C SER A 359 4.36 16.74 0.23
N PHE A 360 5.35 16.70 1.12
CA PHE A 360 6.66 16.11 0.86
C PHE A 360 6.85 14.89 1.76
N LYS A 361 7.32 13.79 1.18
CA LYS A 361 7.76 12.60 1.92
C LYS A 361 9.08 12.08 1.33
N ILE A 362 9.93 11.59 2.21
CA ILE A 362 11.16 10.87 1.86
C ILE A 362 11.37 9.75 2.86
N ASP A 363 11.75 8.57 2.41
CA ASP A 363 12.11 7.44 3.27
C ASP A 363 13.26 6.64 2.69
N GLY A 364 14.13 6.17 3.58
CA GLY A 364 15.22 5.26 3.27
C GLY A 364 15.02 3.94 4.01
N ASN A 365 15.15 2.83 3.29
CA ASN A 365 14.86 1.50 3.79
C ASN A 365 16.10 0.60 3.60
N LEU A 366 16.40 -0.20 4.60
CA LEU A 366 17.42 -1.24 4.55
C LEU A 366 16.76 -2.60 4.82
N TYR A 367 16.78 -3.48 3.85
CA TYR A 367 16.24 -4.84 3.93
C TYR A 367 17.38 -5.85 3.95
N LEU A 368 17.46 -6.67 4.99
CA LEU A 368 18.50 -7.68 5.14
C LEU A 368 17.98 -9.06 4.70
N LYS A 369 18.87 -9.91 4.19
CA LYS A 369 18.54 -11.27 3.73
C LYS A 369 17.98 -12.19 4.82
N ASN A 370 18.21 -11.87 6.09
CA ASN A 370 17.68 -12.61 7.24
C ASN A 370 16.25 -12.20 7.64
N GLY A 371 15.59 -11.35 6.84
CA GLY A 371 14.23 -10.88 7.08
C GLY A 371 14.11 -9.66 7.98
N LEU A 372 15.20 -9.11 8.49
CA LEU A 372 15.18 -7.84 9.23
C LEU A 372 15.16 -6.66 8.27
N GLY A 373 14.38 -5.64 8.61
CA GLY A 373 14.32 -4.37 7.90
C GLY A 373 14.31 -3.18 8.83
N ALA A 374 14.79 -2.04 8.35
CA ALA A 374 14.74 -0.76 9.06
C ALA A 374 14.42 0.36 8.08
N THR A 375 13.51 1.24 8.46
CA THR A 375 13.09 2.41 7.67
C THR A 375 13.20 3.67 8.51
N LEU A 376 13.71 4.73 7.90
CA LEU A 376 13.63 6.07 8.44
C LEU A 376 13.00 6.99 7.40
N GLY A 377 11.89 7.63 7.77
CA GLY A 377 11.15 8.55 6.94
C GLY A 377 11.04 9.94 7.54
N TYR A 378 10.94 10.94 6.70
CA TYR A 378 10.56 12.31 7.05
C TYR A 378 9.37 12.73 6.21
N PHE A 379 8.43 13.43 6.81
CA PHE A 379 7.29 14.02 6.13
C PHE A 379 7.14 15.49 6.49
N ASN A 380 6.66 16.28 5.52
CA ASN A 380 6.33 17.68 5.72
C ASN A 380 5.11 18.04 4.89
N THR A 381 4.14 18.69 5.52
CA THR A 381 3.03 19.34 4.84
C THR A 381 3.04 20.83 5.13
N SER A 382 2.66 21.65 4.14
CA SER A 382 2.54 23.08 4.29
C SER A 382 1.47 23.63 3.35
N GLY A 383 0.81 24.73 3.73
CA GLY A 383 -0.24 25.29 2.89
C GLY A 383 -0.74 26.66 3.34
N SER A 384 -1.66 27.17 2.55
CA SER A 384 -2.39 28.41 2.84
C SER A 384 -3.18 28.28 4.13
N VAL A 385 -3.55 29.40 4.72
CA VAL A 385 -4.57 29.45 5.76
C VAL A 385 -5.90 28.97 5.17
N ASP A 386 -6.53 28.01 5.80
CA ASP A 386 -7.76 27.35 5.36
C ASP A 386 -8.69 27.18 6.57
N GLU A 387 -9.85 27.83 6.54
CA GLU A 387 -10.83 27.79 7.64
C GLU A 387 -11.37 26.39 7.94
N ASN A 388 -11.23 25.46 6.97
CA ASN A 388 -11.60 24.06 7.17
C ASN A 388 -10.57 23.28 8.00
N VAL A 389 -9.38 23.84 8.23
CA VAL A 389 -8.37 23.26 9.12
C VAL A 389 -8.67 23.65 10.55
N ALA A 390 -9.14 22.69 11.34
CA ALA A 390 -9.52 22.89 12.74
C ALA A 390 -8.28 23.03 13.65
N SER A 391 -7.59 24.16 13.55
CA SER A 391 -6.42 24.49 14.37
C SER A 391 -6.38 25.97 14.74
N THR A 392 -5.58 26.32 15.74
CA THR A 392 -5.42 27.72 16.18
C THR A 392 -4.84 28.65 15.11
N THR A 393 -4.19 28.09 14.10
CA THR A 393 -3.58 28.83 13.00
C THR A 393 -4.33 28.70 11.69
N ASN A 394 -5.30 27.80 11.60
CA ASN A 394 -5.97 27.37 10.37
C ASN A 394 -4.98 26.98 9.23
N LYS A 395 -3.79 26.49 9.60
CA LYS A 395 -2.75 26.07 8.65
C LYS A 395 -2.57 24.56 8.70
N PRO A 396 -2.49 23.87 7.55
CA PRO A 396 -2.32 22.42 7.49
C PRO A 396 -0.85 21.99 7.69
N ASN A 397 0.00 22.84 8.24
CA ASN A 397 1.43 22.61 8.32
C ASN A 397 1.76 21.58 9.39
N SER A 398 2.24 20.41 8.96
CA SER A 398 2.68 19.35 9.87
C SER A 398 3.98 18.76 9.38
N ASP A 399 4.89 18.47 10.30
CA ASP A 399 6.14 17.79 9.96
C ASP A 399 6.61 16.86 11.07
N GLY A 400 7.37 15.85 10.69
CA GLY A 400 7.87 14.87 11.62
C GLY A 400 8.67 13.76 11.00
N PHE A 401 9.02 12.77 11.82
CA PHE A 401 9.78 11.59 11.42
C PHE A 401 9.00 10.32 11.71
N ILE A 402 9.26 9.30 10.90
CA ILE A 402 8.74 7.95 11.09
C ILE A 402 9.95 7.02 11.11
N ALA A 403 10.13 6.26 12.18
CA ALA A 403 11.12 5.20 12.26
C ALA A 403 10.40 3.86 12.38
N GLN A 404 10.82 2.86 11.62
CA GLN A 404 10.26 1.52 11.66
C GLN A 404 11.38 0.48 11.68
N ILE A 405 11.19 -0.53 12.50
CA ILE A 405 11.96 -1.77 12.45
C ILE A 405 10.96 -2.87 12.13
N GLU A 406 11.33 -3.77 11.22
CA GLU A 406 10.47 -4.88 10.84
C GLU A 406 11.22 -6.20 10.80
N TYR A 407 10.48 -7.29 10.96
CA TYR A 407 11.00 -8.64 10.87
C TYR A 407 10.03 -9.55 10.13
N LEU A 408 10.52 -10.19 9.09
CA LEU A 408 9.79 -11.16 8.27
C LEU A 408 10.35 -12.56 8.54
N PRO A 409 9.91 -13.26 9.60
CA PRO A 409 10.37 -14.62 9.91
C PRO A 409 9.98 -15.62 8.83
N TRP A 410 8.86 -15.36 8.15
CA TRP A 410 8.33 -16.15 7.03
C TRP A 410 7.90 -15.22 5.89
N TYR A 411 7.81 -15.77 4.69
CA TYR A 411 7.47 -14.99 3.48
C TYR A 411 6.08 -14.32 3.52
N ASN A 412 5.21 -14.77 4.41
CA ASN A 412 3.83 -14.31 4.53
C ASN A 412 3.53 -13.59 5.85
N THR A 413 4.54 -13.33 6.67
CA THR A 413 4.39 -12.73 8.00
C THR A 413 5.35 -11.57 8.19
N LYS A 414 4.83 -10.42 8.63
CA LYS A 414 5.63 -9.26 9.01
C LYS A 414 5.24 -8.80 10.42
N PHE A 415 6.24 -8.63 11.26
CA PHE A 415 6.14 -7.86 12.50
C PHE A 415 6.79 -6.51 12.27
N ALA A 416 6.15 -5.42 12.70
CA ALA A 416 6.75 -4.09 12.61
C ALA A 416 6.53 -3.32 13.90
N LEU A 417 7.55 -2.59 14.30
CA LEU A 417 7.51 -1.59 15.37
C LEU A 417 7.77 -0.23 14.73
N GLN A 418 6.78 0.65 14.74
CA GLN A 418 6.83 1.97 14.13
C GLN A 418 6.71 3.04 15.22
N TYR A 419 7.50 4.09 15.11
CA TYR A 419 7.38 5.29 15.93
C TYR A 419 7.21 6.51 15.02
N VAL A 420 6.11 7.24 15.21
CA VAL A 420 5.81 8.50 14.53
C VAL A 420 6.03 9.64 15.50
N SER A 421 6.83 10.62 15.12
CA SER A 421 7.08 11.82 15.91
C SER A 421 6.70 13.07 15.13
N TYR A 422 6.08 14.03 15.80
CA TYR A 422 5.65 15.31 15.23
C TYR A 422 6.45 16.46 15.83
N ASN A 423 7.10 17.26 14.98
CA ASN A 423 7.71 18.53 15.38
C ASN A 423 6.69 19.66 15.33
N LYS A 424 5.77 19.60 14.38
CA LYS A 424 4.64 20.52 14.18
C LYS A 424 3.40 19.72 13.77
N PHE A 425 2.25 20.17 14.19
CA PHE A 425 0.97 19.56 13.87
C PHE A 425 -0.06 20.66 13.60
N ASP A 426 -0.71 20.64 12.45
CA ASP A 426 -1.73 21.59 12.01
C ASP A 426 -1.38 23.06 12.33
N GLY A 427 -0.16 23.45 11.92
CA GLY A 427 0.32 24.80 11.98
C GLY A 427 1.09 25.21 13.23
N SER A 428 1.08 24.43 14.32
CA SER A 428 1.75 24.81 15.57
C SER A 428 2.52 23.67 16.22
N LYS A 429 3.56 24.04 17.00
CA LYS A 429 4.30 23.10 17.85
C LYS A 429 3.57 22.85 19.18
N SER A 430 2.91 23.88 19.71
CA SER A 430 2.21 23.84 21.01
C SER A 430 0.81 24.39 20.86
N ASN A 431 -0.13 23.84 21.64
CA ASN A 431 -1.53 24.28 21.69
C ASN A 431 -2.17 24.43 20.29
N TYR A 432 -1.93 23.48 19.39
CA TYR A 432 -2.42 23.56 18.02
C TYR A 432 -3.95 23.49 17.91
N ASP A 433 -4.62 22.82 18.89
CA ASP A 433 -6.06 22.62 18.96
C ASP A 433 -6.80 23.69 19.80
N GLY A 434 -6.09 24.64 20.40
CA GLY A 434 -6.67 25.62 21.33
C GLY A 434 -6.98 25.06 22.72
N ALA A 435 -6.87 23.74 22.93
CA ALA A 435 -7.16 23.04 24.17
C ALA A 435 -5.89 22.57 24.92
N GLY A 436 -4.72 23.08 24.51
CA GLY A 436 -3.44 22.80 25.14
C GLY A 436 -2.73 21.55 24.63
N ARG A 437 -3.14 20.97 23.49
CA ARG A 437 -2.46 19.82 22.89
C ARG A 437 -1.29 20.29 22.02
N SER A 438 -0.11 19.76 22.27
CA SER A 438 1.11 20.02 21.49
C SER A 438 1.32 18.96 20.41
N ALA A 439 2.09 19.26 19.38
CA ALA A 439 2.44 18.33 18.30
C ALA A 439 2.97 16.99 18.85
N ALA A 440 3.93 17.03 19.76
CA ALA A 440 4.53 15.84 20.39
C ALA A 440 3.54 14.99 21.20
N ASN A 441 2.38 15.53 21.57
CA ASN A 441 1.32 14.74 22.22
C ASN A 441 0.66 13.73 21.28
N ASN A 442 0.87 13.85 19.96
CA ASN A 442 0.39 12.93 18.95
C ASN A 442 1.46 11.89 18.57
N ASN A 443 2.65 11.93 19.19
CA ASN A 443 3.67 10.91 18.92
C ASN A 443 3.10 9.53 19.26
N THR A 444 3.32 8.58 18.35
CA THR A 444 2.65 7.29 18.40
C THR A 444 3.66 6.17 18.28
N LEU A 445 3.60 5.21 19.20
CA LEU A 445 4.25 3.91 19.07
C LEU A 445 3.21 2.91 18.56
N TYR A 446 3.51 2.25 17.47
CA TYR A 446 2.61 1.33 16.78
C TYR A 446 3.31 0.00 16.53
N LEU A 447 2.76 -1.07 17.10
CA LEU A 447 3.21 -2.44 16.86
C LEU A 447 2.21 -3.10 15.92
N LEU A 448 2.70 -3.68 14.84
CA LEU A 448 1.89 -4.34 13.80
C LEU A 448 2.28 -5.80 13.67
N VAL A 449 1.28 -6.65 13.57
CA VAL A 449 1.37 -8.03 13.08
C VAL A 449 0.59 -8.11 11.78
N TRP A 450 1.24 -8.52 10.71
CA TRP A 450 0.65 -8.60 9.36
C TRP A 450 0.85 -10.00 8.80
N LEU A 451 -0.26 -10.68 8.54
CA LEU A 451 -0.31 -12.07 8.06
C LEU A 451 -0.99 -12.11 6.69
N ASN A 452 -0.44 -12.88 5.76
CA ASN A 452 -1.02 -13.13 4.43
C ASN A 452 -1.17 -14.64 4.21
N PHE A 453 -2.32 -15.09 3.68
CA PHE A 453 -2.64 -16.50 3.47
C PHE A 453 -3.00 -16.81 2.02
#